data_dc2ce888bec729e73d1a25321b0076ab
#
_entry.id   dc2ce888bec729e73d1a25321b0076ab
#
_cell.length_a   1.000
_cell.length_b   1.000
_cell.length_c   1.000
_cell.angle_alpha   90.00
_cell.angle_beta   90.00
_cell.angle_gamma   90.00
#
_symmetry.space_group_name_H-M   'P 1'
#
loop_
_entity.id
_entity.type
_entity.pdbx_description
1 polymer ?
#
loop_
_entity_poly.entity_id
_entity_poly.type
_entity_poly.pdbx_seq_one_letter_code
_entity_poly.pdbx_strand_id
1 'polypeptide(L)'
;MHFAFTDDQKLFRDTLRALLDKECTADVVRRAWAADSNGHSSSLWQKLAELGVVGLAVPEAHGGLGLSEIDFVLLLEESGRAALPEPLVETSAVGAPLLAETADETLRSSWLPRVAAGEARLAVGLSRADFVADAHVADLLLLQHGDELYALPRQVVTLTPEHSVDGARRLFRVSWAPSPATRIAAGPAARAAMERAFDRGALAVAAVLLGLARHLIDVTVEYAKVRKQFGSAIGSFQAVKHHLADAQVKVEFARPVVYRAAYSMSHAAEASPLHVSMAKAYASDAALLAARAALQCHGAIGYSYEHDLHLWMKRVWALAASWGDASWHRARVGALVLG
;
A
#
# COMPACT_ATOMS: atom_id res chain seq x y z
N MET A 1 5.23 -28.37 -5.16
CA MET A 1 5.09 -26.91 -5.12
C MET A 1 4.71 -26.56 -3.69
N HIS A 2 5.59 -25.89 -2.93
CA HIS A 2 5.28 -25.45 -1.57
C HIS A 2 4.65 -24.07 -1.65
N PHE A 3 3.39 -23.93 -1.21
CA PHE A 3 2.66 -22.66 -1.13
C PHE A 3 2.77 -22.00 0.25
N ALA A 4 3.66 -22.49 1.11
CA ALA A 4 3.86 -21.93 2.45
C ALA A 4 5.00 -20.92 2.42
N PHE A 5 4.81 -19.81 3.13
CA PHE A 5 5.90 -18.89 3.43
C PHE A 5 6.97 -19.57 4.28
N THR A 6 8.23 -19.16 4.08
CA THR A 6 9.37 -19.64 4.88
C THR A 6 9.26 -19.16 6.33
N ASP A 7 10.03 -19.77 7.22
CA ASP A 7 10.05 -19.36 8.61
C ASP A 7 10.70 -17.97 8.77
N ASP A 8 11.68 -17.61 7.91
CA ASP A 8 12.30 -16.28 7.89
C ASP A 8 11.29 -15.20 7.48
N GLN A 9 10.46 -15.44 6.44
CA GLN A 9 9.39 -14.52 6.03
C GLN A 9 8.36 -14.31 7.15
N LYS A 10 8.00 -15.37 7.87
CA LYS A 10 7.08 -15.29 9.02
C LYS A 10 7.73 -14.54 10.19
N LEU A 11 9.00 -14.82 10.50
CA LEU A 11 9.75 -14.13 11.55
C LEU A 11 9.86 -12.63 11.25
N PHE A 12 10.16 -12.25 10.01
CA PHE A 12 10.24 -10.86 9.61
C PHE A 12 8.88 -10.16 9.76
N ARG A 13 7.79 -10.78 9.30
CA ARG A 13 6.42 -10.31 9.53
C ARG A 13 6.13 -10.09 11.02
N ASP A 14 6.44 -11.09 11.87
CA ASP A 14 6.12 -11.04 13.30
C ASP A 14 6.96 -9.95 14.01
N THR A 15 8.19 -9.74 13.58
CA THR A 15 9.06 -8.66 14.06
C THR A 15 8.50 -7.29 13.68
N LEU A 16 8.07 -7.11 12.42
CA LEU A 16 7.42 -5.88 11.98
C LEU A 16 6.11 -5.65 12.73
N ARG A 17 5.31 -6.70 12.93
CA ARG A 17 4.06 -6.61 13.72
C ARG A 17 4.34 -6.08 15.13
N ALA A 18 5.32 -6.65 15.83
CA ALA A 18 5.68 -6.21 17.17
C ALA A 18 6.15 -4.74 17.20
N LEU A 19 6.90 -4.31 16.18
CA LEU A 19 7.29 -2.91 16.03
C LEU A 19 6.06 -2.02 15.83
N LEU A 20 5.17 -2.37 14.91
CA LEU A 20 3.98 -1.57 14.60
C LEU A 20 2.97 -1.53 15.76
N ASP A 21 2.79 -2.61 16.49
CA ASP A 21 1.93 -2.63 17.68
C ASP A 21 2.41 -1.63 18.74
N LYS A 22 3.71 -1.44 18.87
CA LYS A 22 4.31 -0.52 19.82
C LYS A 22 4.37 0.93 19.30
N GLU A 23 4.71 1.13 18.05
CA GLU A 23 5.13 2.44 17.52
C GLU A 23 4.09 3.08 16.60
N CYS A 24 3.14 2.30 16.03
CA CYS A 24 2.10 2.78 15.11
C CYS A 24 0.71 2.59 15.71
N THR A 25 0.48 3.21 16.88
CA THR A 25 -0.83 3.18 17.56
C THR A 25 -1.86 4.05 16.84
N ALA A 26 -3.15 3.86 17.17
CA ALA A 26 -4.23 4.71 16.65
C ALA A 26 -3.96 6.21 16.88
N ASP A 27 -3.34 6.58 18.00
CA ASP A 27 -2.96 7.98 18.28
C ASP A 27 -1.90 8.49 17.30
N VAL A 28 -0.96 7.66 16.86
CA VAL A 28 0.04 8.02 15.84
C VAL A 28 -0.66 8.25 14.50
N VAL A 29 -1.55 7.35 14.10
CA VAL A 29 -2.35 7.49 12.87
C VAL A 29 -3.22 8.74 12.94
N ARG A 30 -3.86 9.00 14.07
CA ARG A 30 -4.69 10.20 14.30
C ARG A 30 -3.88 11.49 14.21
N ARG A 31 -2.67 11.53 14.77
CA ARG A 31 -1.76 12.69 14.62
C ARG A 31 -1.35 12.92 13.16
N ALA A 32 -1.14 11.87 12.37
CA ALA A 32 -0.85 12.00 10.94
C ALA A 32 -2.00 12.65 10.15
N TRP A 33 -3.24 12.58 10.67
CA TRP A 33 -4.41 13.25 10.09
C TRP A 33 -4.50 14.74 10.40
N ALA A 34 -3.79 15.23 11.41
CA ALA A 34 -3.88 16.64 11.81
C ALA A 34 -3.48 17.57 10.66
N ALA A 35 -4.15 18.71 10.54
CA ALA A 35 -3.94 19.64 9.44
C ALA A 35 -2.56 20.30 9.46
N ASP A 36 -1.98 20.47 10.64
CA ASP A 36 -0.64 20.99 10.89
C ASP A 36 0.46 19.93 10.82
N SER A 37 0.10 18.65 10.66
CA SER A 37 1.02 17.54 10.45
C SER A 37 1.43 17.42 8.98
N ASN A 38 2.66 16.99 8.74
CA ASN A 38 3.09 16.56 7.40
C ASN A 38 2.58 15.15 7.02
N GLY A 39 1.82 14.48 7.89
CA GLY A 39 1.28 13.15 7.67
C GLY A 39 2.20 12.00 8.05
N HIS A 40 3.45 12.26 8.42
CA HIS A 40 4.50 11.26 8.61
C HIS A 40 5.26 11.42 9.93
N SER A 41 5.87 10.32 10.39
CA SER A 41 6.75 10.28 11.56
C SER A 41 8.17 9.88 11.15
N SER A 42 9.12 10.82 11.21
CA SER A 42 10.51 10.52 10.88
C SER A 42 11.11 9.43 11.78
N SER A 43 10.70 9.36 13.05
CA SER A 43 11.18 8.33 13.97
C SER A 43 10.63 6.94 13.62
N LEU A 44 9.36 6.84 13.21
CA LEU A 44 8.78 5.58 12.77
C LEU A 44 9.41 5.11 11.45
N TRP A 45 9.60 6.03 10.51
CA TRP A 45 10.26 5.74 9.23
C TRP A 45 11.68 5.23 9.43
N GLN A 46 12.46 5.86 10.33
CA GLN A 46 13.82 5.42 10.64
C GLN A 46 13.84 4.00 11.25
N LYS A 47 12.92 3.69 12.17
CA LYS A 47 12.80 2.34 12.75
C LYS A 47 12.43 1.28 11.69
N LEU A 48 11.59 1.63 10.72
CA LEU A 48 11.29 0.75 9.58
C LEU A 48 12.53 0.52 8.70
N ALA A 49 13.37 1.54 8.50
CA ALA A 49 14.62 1.41 7.77
C ALA A 49 15.63 0.56 8.53
N GLU A 50 15.82 0.79 9.82
CA GLU A 50 16.69 -0.02 10.70
C GLU A 50 16.27 -1.50 10.73
N LEU A 51 14.98 -1.79 10.63
CA LEU A 51 14.47 -3.15 10.50
C LEU A 51 14.68 -3.74 9.08
N GLY A 52 15.10 -2.92 8.09
CA GLY A 52 15.31 -3.34 6.71
C GLY A 52 14.05 -3.30 5.82
N VAL A 53 12.90 -2.88 6.37
CA VAL A 53 11.62 -2.86 5.62
C VAL A 53 11.64 -1.85 4.48
N VAL A 54 12.25 -0.67 4.71
CA VAL A 54 12.33 0.39 3.69
C VAL A 54 13.23 -0.03 2.53
N GLY A 55 14.37 -0.65 2.83
CA GLY A 55 15.35 -1.10 1.85
C GLY A 55 15.11 -2.51 1.30
N LEU A 56 13.95 -3.15 1.60
CA LEU A 56 13.71 -4.55 1.28
C LEU A 56 13.96 -4.88 -0.20
N ALA A 57 13.41 -4.08 -1.11
CA ALA A 57 13.51 -4.29 -2.56
C ALA A 57 14.69 -3.55 -3.21
N VAL A 58 15.48 -2.81 -2.44
CA VAL A 58 16.73 -2.21 -2.93
C VAL A 58 17.76 -3.32 -3.13
N PRO A 59 18.50 -3.36 -4.27
CA PRO A 59 19.52 -4.36 -4.50
C PRO A 59 20.60 -4.35 -3.41
N GLU A 60 21.16 -5.52 -3.07
CA GLU A 60 22.24 -5.68 -2.07
C GLU A 60 23.46 -4.82 -2.40
N ALA A 61 23.82 -4.68 -3.67
CA ALA A 61 24.92 -3.82 -4.14
C ALA A 61 24.74 -2.34 -3.74
N HIS A 62 23.51 -1.92 -3.40
CA HIS A 62 23.18 -0.58 -2.97
C HIS A 62 22.69 -0.53 -1.50
N GLY A 63 23.04 -1.53 -0.70
CA GLY A 63 22.77 -1.54 0.74
C GLY A 63 21.37 -1.98 1.14
N GLY A 64 20.56 -2.51 0.22
CA GLY A 64 19.27 -3.12 0.52
C GLY A 64 19.34 -4.62 0.78
N LEU A 65 18.17 -5.27 0.85
CA LEU A 65 18.07 -6.71 1.08
C LEU A 65 17.92 -7.52 -0.22
N GLY A 66 17.68 -6.87 -1.37
CA GLY A 66 17.50 -7.54 -2.66
C GLY A 66 16.34 -8.54 -2.72
N LEU A 67 15.35 -8.38 -1.83
CA LEU A 67 14.19 -9.26 -1.70
C LEU A 67 13.08 -8.88 -2.67
N SER A 68 12.14 -9.79 -2.89
CA SER A 68 11.11 -9.67 -3.91
C SER A 68 9.71 -9.43 -3.34
N GLU A 69 8.69 -9.37 -4.21
CA GLU A 69 7.31 -9.11 -3.85
C GLU A 69 6.73 -10.19 -2.92
N ILE A 70 7.19 -11.45 -3.03
CA ILE A 70 6.72 -12.53 -2.13
C ILE A 70 7.23 -12.35 -0.70
N ASP A 71 8.40 -11.73 -0.54
CA ASP A 71 8.95 -11.40 0.78
C ASP A 71 8.27 -10.18 1.38
N PHE A 72 7.83 -9.25 0.52
CA PHE A 72 7.23 -7.99 0.94
C PHE A 72 5.73 -8.11 1.28
N VAL A 73 5.00 -9.04 0.66
CA VAL A 73 3.52 -9.11 0.74
C VAL A 73 3.00 -9.23 2.17
N LEU A 74 3.66 -10.02 3.03
CA LEU A 74 3.27 -10.17 4.44
C LEU A 74 3.52 -8.89 5.24
N LEU A 75 4.60 -8.16 4.95
CA LEU A 75 4.94 -6.90 5.62
C LEU A 75 3.94 -5.80 5.24
N LEU A 76 3.49 -5.77 3.99
CA LEU A 76 2.46 -4.86 3.51
C LEU A 76 1.09 -5.18 4.13
N GLU A 77 0.76 -6.46 4.35
CA GLU A 77 -0.45 -6.84 5.10
C GLU A 77 -0.39 -6.31 6.53
N GLU A 78 0.75 -6.41 7.22
CA GLU A 78 0.92 -5.85 8.57
C GLU A 78 0.89 -4.31 8.58
N SER A 79 1.47 -3.66 7.58
CA SER A 79 1.36 -2.20 7.45
C SER A 79 -0.09 -1.73 7.30
N GLY A 80 -0.90 -2.51 6.58
CA GLY A 80 -2.34 -2.29 6.49
C GLY A 80 -3.06 -2.50 7.81
N ARG A 81 -2.75 -3.59 8.54
CA ARG A 81 -3.33 -3.86 9.86
C ARG A 81 -3.12 -2.68 10.82
N ALA A 82 -1.95 -2.05 10.78
CA ALA A 82 -1.62 -0.88 11.60
C ALA A 82 -2.09 0.46 11.02
N ALA A 83 -2.70 0.48 9.82
CA ALA A 83 -2.97 1.70 9.05
C ALA A 83 -1.74 2.62 8.97
N LEU A 84 -0.56 2.04 8.70
CA LEU A 84 0.73 2.76 8.67
C LEU A 84 0.64 4.02 7.80
N PRO A 85 0.92 5.22 8.33
CA PRO A 85 0.83 6.46 7.56
C PRO A 85 2.06 6.74 6.70
N GLU A 86 3.14 5.95 6.81
CA GLU A 86 4.38 6.15 6.08
C GLU A 86 4.28 5.69 4.61
N PRO A 87 5.04 6.33 3.66
CA PRO A 87 4.94 6.07 2.22
C PRO A 87 5.69 4.80 1.79
N LEU A 88 5.41 3.68 2.47
CA LEU A 88 6.07 2.39 2.24
C LEU A 88 5.75 1.81 0.86
N VAL A 89 4.53 1.99 0.38
CA VAL A 89 4.11 1.54 -0.96
C VAL A 89 4.85 2.33 -2.03
N GLU A 90 4.79 3.65 -1.95
CA GLU A 90 5.35 4.56 -2.96
C GLU A 90 6.88 4.48 -3.01
N THR A 91 7.55 4.47 -1.86
CA THR A 91 9.01 4.46 -1.79
C THR A 91 9.58 3.08 -2.00
N SER A 92 9.16 2.10 -1.18
CA SER A 92 9.85 0.81 -1.07
C SER A 92 9.33 -0.24 -2.04
N ALA A 93 7.99 -0.34 -2.20
CA ALA A 93 7.41 -1.35 -3.07
C ALA A 93 7.46 -0.96 -4.55
N VAL A 94 7.40 0.33 -4.88
CA VAL A 94 7.30 0.81 -6.26
C VAL A 94 8.51 1.62 -6.68
N GLY A 95 8.84 2.68 -5.94
CA GLY A 95 9.86 3.66 -6.35
C GLY A 95 11.27 3.08 -6.41
N ALA A 96 11.68 2.35 -5.37
CA ALA A 96 13.02 1.77 -5.31
C ALA A 96 13.27 0.74 -6.43
N PRO A 97 12.36 -0.25 -6.68
CA PRO A 97 12.53 -1.17 -7.80
C PRO A 97 12.49 -0.46 -9.17
N LEU A 98 11.60 0.53 -9.36
CA LEU A 98 11.51 1.27 -10.61
C LEU A 98 12.81 2.03 -10.90
N LEU A 99 13.37 2.71 -9.89
CA LEU A 99 14.65 3.42 -10.01
C LEU A 99 15.80 2.45 -10.29
N ALA A 100 15.86 1.33 -9.57
CA ALA A 100 16.88 0.30 -9.77
C ALA A 100 16.86 -0.29 -11.19
N GLU A 101 15.67 -0.39 -11.79
CA GLU A 101 15.47 -0.99 -13.11
C GLU A 101 15.74 -0.01 -14.26
N THR A 102 15.51 1.30 -14.07
CA THR A 102 15.48 2.27 -15.17
C THR A 102 16.61 3.30 -15.14
N ALA A 103 17.21 3.58 -13.97
CA ALA A 103 18.25 4.58 -13.83
C ALA A 103 19.63 4.04 -14.24
N ASP A 104 20.52 4.94 -14.63
CA ASP A 104 21.94 4.62 -14.80
C ASP A 104 22.62 4.37 -13.45
N GLU A 105 23.87 3.87 -13.50
CA GLU A 105 24.62 3.54 -12.29
C GLU A 105 24.89 4.75 -11.40
N THR A 106 25.12 5.92 -11.98
CA THR A 106 25.38 7.17 -11.22
C THR A 106 24.17 7.53 -10.36
N LEU A 107 22.97 7.48 -10.95
CA LEU A 107 21.74 7.81 -10.25
C LEU A 107 21.38 6.72 -9.22
N ARG A 108 21.54 5.43 -9.57
CA ARG A 108 21.34 4.31 -8.63
C ARG A 108 22.23 4.42 -7.40
N SER A 109 23.53 4.60 -7.61
CA SER A 109 24.51 4.72 -6.52
C SER A 109 24.32 5.96 -5.66
N SER A 110 23.73 7.02 -6.22
CA SER A 110 23.42 8.24 -5.46
C SER A 110 22.16 8.11 -4.59
N TRP A 111 21.13 7.38 -5.03
CA TRP A 111 19.82 7.40 -4.38
C TRP A 111 19.48 6.11 -3.64
N LEU A 112 19.76 4.93 -4.21
CA LEU A 112 19.31 3.67 -3.62
C LEU A 112 19.88 3.42 -2.21
N PRO A 113 21.18 3.69 -1.91
CA PRO A 113 21.67 3.56 -0.55
C PRO A 113 20.96 4.45 0.46
N ARG A 114 20.65 5.69 0.07
CA ARG A 114 19.91 6.62 0.91
C ARG A 114 18.47 6.17 1.15
N VAL A 115 17.83 5.58 0.13
CA VAL A 115 16.50 4.98 0.28
C VAL A 115 16.57 3.80 1.25
N ALA A 116 17.54 2.89 1.09
CA ALA A 116 17.70 1.74 1.98
C ALA A 116 17.94 2.15 3.44
N ALA A 117 18.71 3.20 3.66
CA ALA A 117 18.96 3.78 4.99
C ALA A 117 17.79 4.59 5.57
N GLY A 118 16.72 4.81 4.80
CA GLY A 118 15.59 5.66 5.20
C GLY A 118 15.88 7.17 5.15
N GLU A 119 17.00 7.57 4.55
CA GLU A 119 17.44 8.96 4.40
C GLU A 119 16.79 9.68 3.21
N ALA A 120 16.21 8.92 2.28
CA ALA A 120 15.48 9.47 1.14
C ALA A 120 14.16 8.72 0.93
N ARG A 121 13.13 9.49 0.54
CA ARG A 121 11.82 8.98 0.14
C ARG A 121 11.58 9.21 -1.34
N LEU A 122 10.90 8.26 -1.96
CA LEU A 122 10.51 8.35 -3.37
C LEU A 122 9.00 8.52 -3.48
N ALA A 123 8.57 9.32 -4.44
CA ALA A 123 7.17 9.35 -4.88
C ALA A 123 7.09 8.96 -6.36
N VAL A 124 6.00 8.32 -6.75
CA VAL A 124 5.81 7.81 -8.11
C VAL A 124 4.52 8.36 -8.70
N GLY A 125 4.63 9.00 -9.86
CA GLY A 125 3.49 9.51 -10.64
C GLY A 125 3.46 8.89 -12.03
N LEU A 126 2.61 7.87 -12.22
CA LEU A 126 2.36 7.26 -13.52
C LEU A 126 1.12 7.88 -14.17
N SER A 127 1.06 7.90 -15.49
CA SER A 127 0.02 8.58 -16.28
C SER A 127 -1.42 8.10 -16.04
N ARG A 128 -1.59 6.98 -15.34
CA ARG A 128 -2.90 6.45 -14.93
C ARG A 128 -3.45 7.06 -13.64
N ALA A 129 -2.67 7.91 -12.97
CA ALA A 129 -3.07 8.58 -11.74
C ALA A 129 -3.04 10.10 -11.93
N ASP A 130 -4.14 10.76 -11.57
CA ASP A 130 -4.21 12.23 -11.60
C ASP A 130 -3.40 12.87 -10.47
N PHE A 131 -3.09 12.10 -9.42
CA PHE A 131 -2.46 12.59 -8.21
C PHE A 131 -1.28 11.70 -7.82
N VAL A 132 -0.26 12.32 -7.25
CA VAL A 132 0.91 11.67 -6.67
C VAL A 132 0.76 11.69 -5.15
N ALA A 133 0.80 10.50 -4.54
CA ALA A 133 0.75 10.39 -3.09
C ALA A 133 2.12 10.78 -2.49
N ASP A 134 2.05 11.46 -1.34
CA ASP A 134 3.19 11.79 -0.47
C ASP A 134 4.33 12.55 -1.15
N ALA A 135 4.04 13.21 -2.29
CA ALA A 135 5.04 13.98 -3.07
C ALA A 135 5.72 15.09 -2.25
N HIS A 136 5.09 15.59 -1.19
CA HIS A 136 5.64 16.69 -0.36
C HIS A 136 6.80 16.26 0.54
N VAL A 137 6.87 14.98 0.90
CA VAL A 137 7.95 14.39 1.71
C VAL A 137 8.95 13.58 0.88
N ALA A 138 8.70 13.45 -0.43
CA ALA A 138 9.63 12.79 -1.32
C ALA A 138 10.85 13.67 -1.60
N ASP A 139 12.03 13.07 -1.65
CA ASP A 139 13.28 13.72 -2.05
C ASP A 139 13.47 13.65 -3.57
N LEU A 140 13.00 12.55 -4.18
CA LEU A 140 13.01 12.31 -5.62
C LEU A 140 11.65 11.81 -6.08
N LEU A 141 11.14 12.40 -7.17
CA LEU A 141 9.90 11.97 -7.80
C LEU A 141 10.21 11.26 -9.13
N LEU A 142 9.63 10.08 -9.31
CA LEU A 142 9.67 9.33 -10.57
C LEU A 142 8.36 9.58 -11.33
N LEU A 143 8.42 10.40 -12.39
CA LEU A 143 7.23 10.87 -13.08
C LEU A 143 7.22 10.40 -14.53
N GLN A 144 6.09 9.87 -14.97
CA GLN A 144 5.85 9.49 -16.36
C GLN A 144 5.36 10.67 -17.18
N HIS A 145 5.89 10.82 -18.42
CA HIS A 145 5.35 11.66 -19.44
C HIS A 145 5.36 10.92 -20.79
N GLY A 146 4.18 10.54 -21.28
CA GLY A 146 4.07 9.64 -22.43
C GLY A 146 4.77 8.31 -22.19
N ASP A 147 5.70 7.95 -23.08
CA ASP A 147 6.50 6.72 -23.01
C ASP A 147 7.85 6.91 -22.31
N GLU A 148 8.03 8.02 -21.63
CA GLU A 148 9.27 8.39 -20.97
C GLU A 148 9.10 8.48 -19.45
N LEU A 149 10.17 8.15 -18.73
CA LEU A 149 10.26 8.26 -17.27
C LEU A 149 11.34 9.27 -16.89
N TYR A 150 11.02 10.09 -15.90
CA TYR A 150 11.86 11.18 -15.42
C TYR A 150 12.10 11.06 -13.92
N ALA A 151 13.31 11.34 -13.47
CA ALA A 151 13.68 11.45 -12.06
C ALA A 151 13.90 12.93 -11.70
N LEU A 152 13.04 13.48 -10.87
CA LEU A 152 12.99 14.91 -10.56
C LEU A 152 13.21 15.13 -9.06
N PRO A 153 14.29 15.84 -8.66
CA PRO A 153 14.42 16.30 -7.30
C PRO A 153 13.19 17.12 -6.86
N ARG A 154 12.79 17.00 -5.59
CA ARG A 154 11.59 17.65 -5.04
C ARG A 154 11.54 19.17 -5.33
N GLN A 155 12.70 19.82 -5.38
CA GLN A 155 12.83 21.27 -5.50
C GLN A 155 12.46 21.80 -6.90
N VAL A 156 12.47 20.93 -7.93
CA VAL A 156 12.18 21.34 -9.32
C VAL A 156 10.73 21.12 -9.75
N VAL A 157 9.88 20.63 -8.83
CA VAL A 157 8.45 20.43 -9.10
C VAL A 157 7.59 21.33 -8.23
N THR A 158 6.45 21.75 -8.76
CA THR A 158 5.42 22.49 -8.03
C THR A 158 4.32 21.53 -7.60
N LEU A 159 3.95 21.56 -6.32
CA LEU A 159 2.91 20.71 -5.74
C LEU A 159 1.67 21.54 -5.41
N THR A 160 0.52 21.09 -5.85
CA THR A 160 -0.79 21.59 -5.42
C THR A 160 -1.47 20.50 -4.60
N PRO A 161 -1.77 20.73 -3.30
CA PRO A 161 -2.40 19.72 -2.45
C PRO A 161 -3.84 19.45 -2.89
N GLU A 162 -4.25 18.19 -2.78
CA GLU A 162 -5.60 17.73 -3.09
C GLU A 162 -6.21 17.02 -1.88
N HIS A 163 -7.52 17.09 -1.75
CA HIS A 163 -8.22 16.47 -0.63
C HIS A 163 -8.34 14.96 -0.78
N SER A 164 -8.07 14.24 0.30
CA SER A 164 -8.31 12.81 0.43
C SER A 164 -9.29 12.54 1.58
N VAL A 165 -10.11 11.50 1.44
CA VAL A 165 -10.97 11.03 2.55
C VAL A 165 -10.15 10.46 3.70
N ASP A 166 -8.93 9.96 3.41
CA ASP A 166 -7.93 9.55 4.39
C ASP A 166 -6.97 10.71 4.65
N GLY A 167 -7.07 11.31 5.81
CA GLY A 167 -6.27 12.48 6.18
C GLY A 167 -4.78 12.21 6.30
N ALA A 168 -4.35 10.95 6.49
CA ALA A 168 -2.93 10.59 6.51
C ALA A 168 -2.37 10.33 5.11
N ARG A 169 -3.20 10.14 4.08
CA ARG A 169 -2.78 9.99 2.69
C ARG A 169 -2.82 11.33 1.98
N ARG A 170 -1.67 11.97 1.88
CA ARG A 170 -1.53 13.29 1.25
C ARG A 170 -1.39 13.15 -0.26
N LEU A 171 -2.30 13.76 -1.02
CA LEU A 171 -2.34 13.72 -2.48
C LEU A 171 -1.96 15.06 -3.08
N PHE A 172 -1.24 15.03 -4.19
CA PHE A 172 -0.78 16.25 -4.85
C PHE A 172 -0.93 16.13 -6.36
N ARG A 173 -1.37 17.22 -6.95
CA ARG A 173 -1.18 17.48 -8.38
C ARG A 173 0.24 18.02 -8.56
N VAL A 174 1.02 17.39 -9.45
CA VAL A 174 2.43 17.73 -9.67
C VAL A 174 2.57 18.44 -11.01
N SER A 175 3.06 19.69 -10.97
CA SER A 175 3.37 20.47 -12.17
C SER A 175 4.88 20.53 -12.36
N TRP A 176 5.34 20.17 -13.56
CA TRP A 176 6.75 20.12 -13.93
C TRP A 176 6.91 20.17 -15.46
N ALA A 177 8.12 20.37 -15.97
CA ALA A 177 8.42 20.35 -17.39
C ALA A 177 9.40 19.21 -17.73
N PRO A 178 9.11 18.38 -18.73
CA PRO A 178 10.03 17.37 -19.21
C PRO A 178 11.35 18.00 -19.70
N SER A 179 12.49 17.37 -19.31
CA SER A 179 13.82 17.81 -19.75
C SER A 179 14.70 16.59 -20.03
N PRO A 180 15.50 16.61 -21.10
CA PRO A 180 16.46 15.54 -21.39
C PRO A 180 17.42 15.26 -20.22
N ALA A 181 17.73 16.27 -19.39
CA ALA A 181 18.65 16.15 -18.27
C ALA A 181 18.07 15.34 -17.09
N THR A 182 16.75 15.22 -17.00
CA THR A 182 16.08 14.48 -15.92
C THR A 182 15.39 13.19 -16.44
N ARG A 183 15.47 12.93 -17.75
CA ARG A 183 14.94 11.70 -18.35
C ARG A 183 15.84 10.52 -18.04
N ILE A 184 15.30 9.48 -17.41
CA ILE A 184 16.06 8.29 -17.02
C ILE A 184 15.76 7.07 -17.90
N ALA A 185 14.60 7.03 -18.56
CA ALA A 185 14.26 5.95 -19.48
C ALA A 185 13.25 6.41 -20.54
N ALA A 186 13.26 5.75 -21.70
CA ALA A 186 12.34 6.03 -22.81
C ALA A 186 12.06 4.75 -23.63
N GLY A 187 10.97 4.77 -24.41
CA GLY A 187 10.63 3.73 -25.37
C GLY A 187 10.10 2.43 -24.76
N PRO A 188 10.17 1.30 -25.48
CA PRO A 188 9.49 0.05 -25.06
C PRO A 188 9.96 -0.50 -23.71
N ALA A 189 11.26 -0.39 -23.37
CA ALA A 189 11.79 -0.84 -22.10
C ALA A 189 11.27 0.00 -20.93
N ALA A 190 11.19 1.32 -21.11
CA ALA A 190 10.61 2.21 -20.11
C ALA A 190 9.12 1.92 -19.89
N ARG A 191 8.35 1.70 -20.97
CA ARG A 191 6.93 1.31 -20.86
C ARG A 191 6.78 0.03 -20.04
N ALA A 192 7.56 -1.01 -20.34
CA ALA A 192 7.52 -2.28 -19.63
C ALA A 192 7.87 -2.11 -18.13
N ALA A 193 8.85 -1.27 -17.81
CA ALA A 193 9.22 -0.96 -16.41
C ALA A 193 8.09 -0.22 -15.67
N MET A 194 7.46 0.77 -16.31
CA MET A 194 6.33 1.51 -15.75
C MET A 194 5.08 0.62 -15.56
N GLU A 195 4.80 -0.32 -16.47
CA GLU A 195 3.72 -1.31 -16.28
C GLU A 195 4.01 -2.24 -15.10
N ARG A 196 5.25 -2.72 -14.95
CA ARG A 196 5.64 -3.51 -13.76
C ARG A 196 5.54 -2.69 -12.48
N ALA A 197 5.92 -1.43 -12.51
CA ALA A 197 5.78 -0.53 -11.37
C ALA A 197 4.30 -0.33 -10.98
N PHE A 198 3.41 -0.18 -11.97
CA PHE A 198 1.97 -0.13 -11.73
C PHE A 198 1.47 -1.43 -11.08
N ASP A 199 1.89 -2.58 -11.58
CA ASP A 199 1.50 -3.88 -11.02
C ASP A 199 2.05 -4.08 -9.60
N ARG A 200 3.28 -3.61 -9.29
CA ARG A 200 3.81 -3.59 -7.91
C ARG A 200 2.95 -2.73 -6.99
N GLY A 201 2.55 -1.55 -7.43
CA GLY A 201 1.67 -0.67 -6.66
C GLY A 201 0.29 -1.28 -6.41
N ALA A 202 -0.30 -1.91 -7.43
CA ALA A 202 -1.59 -2.59 -7.31
C ALA A 202 -1.51 -3.80 -6.35
N LEU A 203 -0.46 -4.62 -6.44
CA LEU A 203 -0.20 -5.73 -5.52
C LEU A 203 0.02 -5.25 -4.09
N ALA A 204 0.88 -4.24 -3.91
CA ALA A 204 1.19 -3.70 -2.59
C ALA A 204 -0.07 -3.17 -1.90
N VAL A 205 -0.89 -2.40 -2.62
CA VAL A 205 -2.17 -1.92 -2.10
C VAL A 205 -3.15 -3.06 -1.83
N ALA A 206 -3.17 -4.12 -2.65
CA ALA A 206 -4.01 -5.30 -2.38
C ALA A 206 -3.63 -5.98 -1.04
N ALA A 207 -2.34 -6.10 -0.74
CA ALA A 207 -1.86 -6.64 0.54
C ALA A 207 -2.21 -5.72 1.72
N VAL A 208 -2.01 -4.40 1.58
CA VAL A 208 -2.42 -3.41 2.59
C VAL A 208 -3.93 -3.49 2.87
N LEU A 209 -4.76 -3.62 1.83
CA LEU A 209 -6.22 -3.75 1.96
C LEU A 209 -6.63 -5.01 2.74
N LEU A 210 -5.92 -6.14 2.59
CA LEU A 210 -6.15 -7.34 3.41
C LEU A 210 -5.89 -7.07 4.89
N GLY A 211 -4.79 -6.39 5.21
CA GLY A 211 -4.45 -6.02 6.59
C GLY A 211 -5.48 -5.09 7.22
N LEU A 212 -5.91 -4.06 6.48
CA LEU A 212 -6.98 -3.14 6.91
C LEU A 212 -8.29 -3.89 7.17
N ALA A 213 -8.69 -4.77 6.25
CA ALA A 213 -9.92 -5.55 6.36
C ALA A 213 -9.92 -6.45 7.60
N ARG A 214 -8.79 -7.13 7.84
CA ARG A 214 -8.60 -7.97 9.03
C ARG A 214 -8.74 -7.17 10.31
N HIS A 215 -8.03 -6.04 10.42
CA HIS A 215 -8.12 -5.18 11.59
C HIS A 215 -9.56 -4.72 11.85
N LEU A 216 -10.27 -4.27 10.81
CA LEU A 216 -11.67 -3.85 10.92
C LEU A 216 -12.58 -4.97 11.45
N ILE A 217 -12.38 -6.21 11.02
CA ILE A 217 -13.12 -7.37 11.52
C ILE A 217 -12.75 -7.63 12.98
N ASP A 218 -11.45 -7.69 13.30
CA ASP A 218 -10.96 -8.02 14.66
C ASP A 218 -11.49 -7.02 15.69
N VAL A 219 -11.36 -5.70 15.45
CA VAL A 219 -11.86 -4.67 16.39
C VAL A 219 -13.39 -4.68 16.51
N THR A 220 -14.09 -5.05 15.42
CA THR A 220 -15.55 -5.14 15.44
C THR A 220 -16.02 -6.36 16.24
N VAL A 221 -15.31 -7.48 16.14
CA VAL A 221 -15.58 -8.67 16.96
C VAL A 221 -15.41 -8.33 18.44
N GLU A 222 -14.32 -7.66 18.83
CA GLU A 222 -14.10 -7.27 20.22
C GLU A 222 -15.17 -6.26 20.69
N TYR A 223 -15.54 -5.29 19.89
CA TYR A 223 -16.66 -4.39 20.20
C TYR A 223 -17.98 -5.14 20.39
N ALA A 224 -18.29 -6.09 19.49
CA ALA A 224 -19.53 -6.85 19.56
C ALA A 224 -19.63 -7.77 20.80
N LYS A 225 -18.50 -8.22 21.37
CA LYS A 225 -18.46 -9.00 22.62
C LYS A 225 -18.84 -8.18 23.84
N VAL A 226 -18.52 -6.88 23.87
CA VAL A 226 -18.70 -6.03 25.05
C VAL A 226 -19.91 -5.09 24.96
N ARG A 227 -20.26 -4.64 23.77
CA ARG A 227 -21.42 -3.74 23.58
C ARG A 227 -22.71 -4.47 23.82
N LYS A 228 -23.56 -3.91 24.71
CA LYS A 228 -24.87 -4.48 25.03
C LYS A 228 -26.01 -3.65 24.46
N GLN A 229 -26.99 -4.31 23.87
CA GLN A 229 -28.28 -3.77 23.45
C GLN A 229 -29.36 -4.86 23.66
N PHE A 230 -30.60 -4.47 23.95
CA PHE A 230 -31.71 -5.38 24.20
C PHE A 230 -31.41 -6.43 25.26
N GLY A 231 -30.66 -6.05 26.30
CA GLY A 231 -30.30 -6.91 27.43
C GLY A 231 -29.15 -7.90 27.20
N SER A 232 -28.55 -7.93 25.99
CA SER A 232 -27.49 -8.89 25.62
C SER A 232 -26.33 -8.21 24.89
N ALA A 233 -25.16 -8.87 24.83
CA ALA A 233 -24.06 -8.46 23.96
C ALA A 233 -24.53 -8.53 22.48
N ILE A 234 -24.21 -7.50 21.69
CA ILE A 234 -24.71 -7.47 20.28
C ILE A 234 -24.15 -8.63 19.45
N GLY A 235 -22.97 -9.15 19.79
CA GLY A 235 -22.39 -10.34 19.17
C GLY A 235 -23.18 -11.64 19.42
N SER A 236 -24.18 -11.66 20.31
CA SER A 236 -25.09 -12.79 20.45
C SER A 236 -26.13 -12.89 19.33
N PHE A 237 -26.41 -11.77 18.66
CA PHE A 237 -27.42 -11.72 17.59
C PHE A 237 -26.87 -12.29 16.27
N GLN A 238 -27.65 -13.17 15.62
CA GLN A 238 -27.24 -13.83 14.38
C GLN A 238 -26.95 -12.84 13.24
N ALA A 239 -27.73 -11.75 13.12
CA ALA A 239 -27.50 -10.74 12.11
C ALA A 239 -26.10 -10.12 12.19
N VAL A 240 -25.59 -9.84 13.42
CA VAL A 240 -24.24 -9.31 13.63
C VAL A 240 -23.20 -10.37 13.26
N LYS A 241 -23.41 -11.61 13.65
CA LYS A 241 -22.51 -12.73 13.29
C LYS A 241 -22.41 -12.93 11.78
N HIS A 242 -23.53 -12.85 11.06
CA HIS A 242 -23.56 -13.04 9.61
C HIS A 242 -22.79 -11.92 8.89
N HIS A 243 -22.94 -10.65 9.30
CA HIS A 243 -22.16 -9.56 8.71
C HIS A 243 -20.65 -9.78 8.83
N LEU A 244 -20.19 -10.23 10.00
CA LEU A 244 -18.77 -10.45 10.25
C LEU A 244 -18.27 -11.74 9.56
N ALA A 245 -19.08 -12.80 9.53
CA ALA A 245 -18.74 -14.04 8.84
C ALA A 245 -18.61 -13.82 7.32
N ASP A 246 -19.55 -13.09 6.72
CA ASP A 246 -19.50 -12.77 5.28
C ASP A 246 -18.25 -11.96 4.92
N ALA A 247 -17.90 -10.97 5.76
CA ALA A 247 -16.69 -10.19 5.58
C ALA A 247 -15.43 -11.07 5.73
N GLN A 248 -15.36 -11.92 6.77
CA GLN A 248 -14.23 -12.83 6.99
C GLN A 248 -14.04 -13.80 5.83
N VAL A 249 -15.11 -14.42 5.35
CA VAL A 249 -15.06 -15.32 4.18
C VAL A 249 -14.48 -14.62 2.96
N LYS A 250 -14.89 -13.38 2.66
CA LYS A 250 -14.35 -12.61 1.54
C LYS A 250 -12.84 -12.33 1.70
N VAL A 251 -12.39 -11.99 2.90
CA VAL A 251 -10.97 -11.75 3.18
C VAL A 251 -10.16 -13.05 3.02
N GLU A 252 -10.66 -14.18 3.54
CA GLU A 252 -9.97 -15.47 3.42
C GLU A 252 -9.87 -15.96 1.97
N PHE A 253 -10.86 -15.69 1.12
CA PHE A 253 -10.78 -16.00 -0.31
C PHE A 253 -9.89 -15.00 -1.09
N ALA A 254 -9.78 -13.75 -0.67
CA ALA A 254 -8.91 -12.77 -1.32
C ALA A 254 -7.42 -13.03 -1.03
N ARG A 255 -7.09 -13.50 0.17
CA ARG A 255 -5.70 -13.71 0.62
C ARG A 255 -4.87 -14.61 -0.31
N PRO A 256 -5.28 -15.83 -0.67
CA PRO A 256 -4.50 -16.69 -1.58
C PRO A 256 -4.34 -16.09 -2.97
N VAL A 257 -5.30 -15.28 -3.43
CA VAL A 257 -5.19 -14.58 -4.73
C VAL A 257 -4.10 -13.52 -4.70
N VAL A 258 -3.99 -12.76 -3.58
CA VAL A 258 -2.91 -11.78 -3.37
C VAL A 258 -1.55 -12.48 -3.27
N TYR A 259 -1.45 -13.56 -2.52
CA TYR A 259 -0.20 -14.33 -2.40
C TYR A 259 0.22 -14.99 -3.72
N ARG A 260 -0.75 -15.46 -4.51
CA ARG A 260 -0.48 -15.96 -5.86
C ARG A 260 0.09 -14.86 -6.76
N ALA A 261 -0.45 -13.65 -6.69
CA ALA A 261 0.05 -12.51 -7.47
C ALA A 261 1.49 -12.15 -7.07
N ALA A 262 1.79 -12.10 -5.77
CA ALA A 262 3.13 -11.86 -5.26
C ALA A 262 4.13 -12.92 -5.76
N TYR A 263 3.76 -14.20 -5.67
CA TYR A 263 4.58 -15.30 -6.21
C TYR A 263 4.84 -15.15 -7.71
N SER A 264 3.80 -14.79 -8.48
CA SER A 264 3.95 -14.63 -9.93
C SER A 264 4.88 -13.47 -10.30
N MET A 265 4.80 -12.35 -9.61
CA MET A 265 5.69 -11.22 -9.83
C MET A 265 7.15 -11.55 -9.48
N SER A 266 7.38 -12.18 -8.34
CA SER A 266 8.72 -12.59 -7.88
C SER A 266 9.40 -13.60 -8.81
N HIS A 267 8.64 -14.38 -9.58
CA HIS A 267 9.15 -15.36 -10.52
C HIS A 267 9.04 -14.91 -11.97
N ALA A 268 8.75 -13.62 -12.21
CA ALA A 268 8.58 -13.01 -13.53
C ALA A 268 7.63 -13.81 -14.45
N ALA A 269 6.57 -14.39 -13.89
CA ALA A 269 5.62 -15.20 -14.65
C ALA A 269 4.85 -14.32 -15.63
N GLU A 270 4.68 -14.77 -16.87
CA GLU A 270 3.93 -14.07 -17.93
C GLU A 270 2.52 -13.68 -17.48
N ALA A 271 1.88 -14.52 -16.66
CA ALA A 271 0.56 -14.27 -16.10
C ALA A 271 0.53 -13.26 -14.94
N SER A 272 1.65 -12.62 -14.57
CA SER A 272 1.69 -11.66 -13.45
C SER A 272 0.67 -10.54 -13.58
N PRO A 273 0.48 -9.85 -14.72
CA PRO A 273 -0.51 -8.79 -14.86
C PRO A 273 -1.95 -9.26 -14.59
N LEU A 274 -2.28 -10.49 -15.02
CA LEU A 274 -3.57 -11.13 -14.77
C LEU A 274 -3.77 -11.37 -13.26
N HIS A 275 -2.80 -12.04 -12.63
CA HIS A 275 -2.89 -12.38 -11.21
C HIS A 275 -2.94 -11.14 -10.32
N VAL A 276 -2.17 -10.09 -10.62
CA VAL A 276 -2.21 -8.80 -9.91
C VAL A 276 -3.57 -8.13 -10.03
N SER A 277 -4.15 -8.11 -11.25
CA SER A 277 -5.47 -7.51 -11.45
C SER A 277 -6.57 -8.29 -10.71
N MET A 278 -6.51 -9.61 -10.69
CA MET A 278 -7.39 -10.43 -9.86
C MET A 278 -7.22 -10.10 -8.38
N ALA A 279 -5.98 -10.04 -7.88
CA ALA A 279 -5.67 -9.74 -6.49
C ALA A 279 -6.22 -8.39 -6.04
N LYS A 280 -5.98 -7.33 -6.83
CA LYS A 280 -6.45 -5.98 -6.49
C LYS A 280 -7.98 -5.87 -6.48
N ALA A 281 -8.66 -6.50 -7.45
CA ALA A 281 -10.11 -6.52 -7.49
C ALA A 281 -10.70 -7.25 -6.27
N TYR A 282 -10.20 -8.47 -5.96
CA TYR A 282 -10.69 -9.26 -4.82
C TYR A 282 -10.41 -8.59 -3.48
N ALA A 283 -9.19 -8.08 -3.27
CA ALA A 283 -8.82 -7.40 -2.03
C ALA A 283 -9.62 -6.10 -1.82
N SER A 284 -9.87 -5.33 -2.88
CA SER A 284 -10.72 -4.12 -2.81
C SER A 284 -12.14 -4.45 -2.39
N ASP A 285 -12.78 -5.46 -3.00
CA ASP A 285 -14.14 -5.88 -2.64
C ASP A 285 -14.21 -6.39 -1.20
N ALA A 286 -13.24 -7.21 -0.79
CA ALA A 286 -13.19 -7.76 0.56
C ALA A 286 -13.04 -6.67 1.62
N ALA A 287 -12.13 -5.71 1.39
CA ALA A 287 -11.90 -4.62 2.32
C ALA A 287 -13.09 -3.65 2.39
N LEU A 288 -13.71 -3.34 1.27
CA LEU A 288 -14.94 -2.51 1.25
C LEU A 288 -16.10 -3.19 1.98
N LEU A 289 -16.26 -4.51 1.84
CA LEU A 289 -17.27 -5.27 2.59
C LEU A 289 -16.96 -5.26 4.09
N ALA A 290 -15.71 -5.50 4.48
CA ALA A 290 -15.28 -5.46 5.88
C ALA A 290 -15.52 -4.08 6.52
N ALA A 291 -15.20 -3.00 5.80
CA ALA A 291 -15.44 -1.63 6.26
C ALA A 291 -16.94 -1.34 6.47
N ARG A 292 -17.80 -1.79 5.54
CA ARG A 292 -19.26 -1.65 5.67
C ARG A 292 -19.83 -2.46 6.83
N ALA A 293 -19.37 -3.73 6.97
CA ALA A 293 -19.81 -4.61 8.06
C ALA A 293 -19.38 -4.05 9.42
N ALA A 294 -18.14 -3.56 9.54
CA ALA A 294 -17.63 -2.91 10.74
C ALA A 294 -18.48 -1.69 11.12
N LEU A 295 -18.72 -0.80 10.18
CA LEU A 295 -19.55 0.38 10.39
C LEU A 295 -20.97 0.02 10.82
N GLN A 296 -21.60 -0.94 10.14
CA GLN A 296 -22.94 -1.41 10.47
C GLN A 296 -23.01 -1.96 11.91
N CYS A 297 -22.04 -2.75 12.32
CA CYS A 297 -22.01 -3.34 13.65
C CYS A 297 -21.72 -2.33 14.76
N HIS A 298 -20.93 -1.28 14.50
CA HIS A 298 -20.68 -0.20 15.46
C HIS A 298 -21.86 0.78 15.57
N GLY A 299 -22.64 0.94 14.47
CA GLY A 299 -23.71 1.93 14.41
C GLY A 299 -23.19 3.36 14.44
N ALA A 300 -23.89 4.28 15.11
CA ALA A 300 -23.57 5.70 15.13
C ALA A 300 -22.15 6.02 15.62
N ILE A 301 -21.62 5.27 16.58
CA ILE A 301 -20.24 5.49 17.09
C ILE A 301 -19.18 5.26 16.02
N GLY A 302 -19.42 4.38 15.06
CA GLY A 302 -18.51 4.11 13.95
C GLY A 302 -18.29 5.29 13.00
N TYR A 303 -19.20 6.29 13.00
CA TYR A 303 -19.05 7.55 12.26
C TYR A 303 -18.38 8.65 13.08
N SER A 304 -18.28 8.48 14.39
CA SER A 304 -17.72 9.51 15.27
C SER A 304 -16.21 9.64 15.05
N TYR A 305 -15.72 10.87 15.02
CA TYR A 305 -14.27 11.14 15.00
C TYR A 305 -13.58 10.77 16.32
N GLU A 306 -14.33 10.56 17.40
CA GLU A 306 -13.84 10.12 18.70
C GLU A 306 -13.47 8.62 18.71
N HIS A 307 -14.06 7.83 17.80
CA HIS A 307 -13.80 6.41 17.68
C HIS A 307 -12.86 6.12 16.50
N ASP A 308 -11.81 5.33 16.72
CA ASP A 308 -10.73 5.11 15.75
C ASP A 308 -11.14 4.36 14.48
N LEU A 309 -12.31 3.72 14.44
CA LEU A 309 -12.77 2.91 13.31
C LEU A 309 -12.68 3.65 11.98
N HIS A 310 -13.01 4.96 11.97
CA HIS A 310 -13.01 5.77 10.75
C HIS A 310 -11.63 5.89 10.10
N LEU A 311 -10.53 5.78 10.87
CA LEU A 311 -9.16 5.86 10.35
C LEU A 311 -8.89 4.73 9.37
N TRP A 312 -9.22 3.49 9.76
CA TRP A 312 -9.07 2.31 8.92
C TRP A 312 -10.09 2.27 7.77
N MET A 313 -11.35 2.60 8.04
CA MET A 313 -12.39 2.63 7.01
C MET A 313 -12.06 3.59 5.87
N LYS A 314 -11.66 4.82 6.19
CA LYS A 314 -11.35 5.84 5.19
C LYS A 314 -10.06 5.51 4.43
N ARG A 315 -9.08 4.84 5.08
CA ARG A 315 -7.93 4.28 4.41
C ARG A 315 -8.34 3.21 3.39
N VAL A 316 -9.28 2.33 3.73
CA VAL A 316 -9.84 1.35 2.77
C VAL A 316 -10.46 2.06 1.57
N TRP A 317 -11.29 3.10 1.78
CA TRP A 317 -11.93 3.82 0.68
C TRP A 317 -10.91 4.51 -0.24
N ALA A 318 -9.89 5.14 0.32
CA ALA A 318 -8.84 5.80 -0.45
C ALA A 318 -8.00 4.80 -1.26
N LEU A 319 -7.60 3.67 -0.63
CA LEU A 319 -6.75 2.69 -1.28
C LEU A 319 -7.49 1.79 -2.26
N ALA A 320 -8.79 1.53 -2.07
CA ALA A 320 -9.59 0.78 -3.03
C ALA A 320 -9.63 1.43 -4.42
N ALA A 321 -9.55 2.77 -4.49
CA ALA A 321 -9.51 3.53 -5.74
C ALA A 321 -8.09 3.73 -6.29
N SER A 322 -7.02 3.56 -5.47
CA SER A 322 -5.65 3.79 -5.92
C SER A 322 -5.10 2.63 -6.73
N TRP A 323 -4.14 2.90 -7.65
CA TRP A 323 -3.52 1.91 -8.53
C TRP A 323 -4.53 1.08 -9.32
N GLY A 324 -5.59 1.74 -9.82
CA GLY A 324 -6.74 1.12 -10.46
C GLY A 324 -7.79 0.62 -9.45
N ASP A 325 -9.06 0.91 -9.71
CA ASP A 325 -10.17 0.38 -8.91
C ASP A 325 -10.54 -1.06 -9.32
N ALA A 326 -11.46 -1.67 -8.58
CA ALA A 326 -11.89 -3.04 -8.84
C ALA A 326 -12.54 -3.22 -10.23
N SER A 327 -13.22 -2.18 -10.73
CA SER A 327 -13.87 -2.20 -12.05
C SER A 327 -12.83 -2.18 -13.17
N TRP A 328 -11.84 -1.31 -13.06
CA TRP A 328 -10.73 -1.22 -14.01
C TRP A 328 -9.93 -2.54 -14.04
N HIS A 329 -9.62 -3.13 -12.89
CA HIS A 329 -8.90 -4.41 -12.83
C HIS A 329 -9.71 -5.56 -13.40
N ARG A 330 -11.04 -5.61 -13.20
CA ARG A 330 -11.90 -6.61 -13.86
C ARG A 330 -11.91 -6.46 -15.39
N ALA A 331 -11.95 -5.21 -15.89
CA ALA A 331 -11.85 -4.95 -17.33
C ALA A 331 -10.51 -5.44 -17.88
N ARG A 332 -9.39 -5.18 -17.15
CA ARG A 332 -8.06 -5.68 -17.54
C ARG A 332 -7.99 -7.21 -17.54
N VAL A 333 -8.59 -7.88 -16.54
CA VAL A 333 -8.70 -9.34 -16.52
C VAL A 333 -9.46 -9.83 -17.75
N GLY A 334 -10.59 -9.20 -18.07
CA GLY A 334 -11.37 -9.53 -19.27
C GLY A 334 -10.53 -9.43 -20.55
N ALA A 335 -9.81 -8.33 -20.73
CA ALA A 335 -8.95 -8.13 -21.90
C ALA A 335 -7.79 -9.16 -21.98
N LEU A 336 -7.21 -9.55 -20.83
CA LEU A 336 -6.10 -10.52 -20.79
C LEU A 336 -6.55 -11.98 -21.01
N VAL A 337 -7.82 -12.30 -20.74
CA VAL A 337 -8.33 -13.68 -20.83
C VAL A 337 -9.11 -13.92 -22.14
N LEU A 338 -9.81 -12.89 -22.61
CA LEU A 338 -10.72 -13.03 -23.76
C LEU A 338 -10.11 -12.50 -25.08
N GLY A 339 -9.00 -11.78 -25.02
CA GLY A 339 -8.29 -11.20 -26.17
C GLY A 339 -8.83 -9.83 -26.47
#